data_3227f2e4905ef1377f3ca92617098efc
#
_entry.id   3227f2e4905ef1377f3ca92617098efc
#
_cell.length_a   1.000
_cell.length_b   1.000
_cell.length_c   1.000
_cell.angle_alpha   90.00
_cell.angle_beta   90.00
_cell.angle_gamma   90.00
#
_symmetry.space_group_name_H-M   'P 1'
#
loop_
_entity.id
_entity.type
_entity.pdbx_description
1 polymer ?
#
loop_
_entity_poly.entity_id
_entity_poly.type
_entity_poly.pdbx_seq_one_letter_code
_entity_poly.pdbx_strand_id
1 'polypeptide(L)'
;MDKKGKEELRIINQIKDKLQKNNLIVTKADKGSSILVIYCDEYEHKVNNFISNNEAIEINDNPTAKFQKDVRITLNECRHIIDTNNKWRYINLNPSTPVMRGLVKIHKEDTPIRPIVNIKNAPTYNLAKTLTKVLKKYIPLPHVYNVNNSLHLMEDLTNIPYNPNLRIASLDISNMYSSIPIKELLNIIENIYKNNGLESTLKQEFLRLTGFIVMKNYYKFQNETYIQKSGLAMRAPPSTILSEIYLQLIRNRQTQQIIGHRIQGVLYKIQQDIFRSAWTIIRSVRAIYSI
;
A
#
# COMPACT_ATOMS: atom_id res chain seq x y z
N MET A 1 -15.76 -34.71 18.56
CA MET A 1 -15.65 -34.67 17.09
C MET A 1 -16.39 -35.87 16.55
N ASP A 2 -17.33 -35.67 15.67
CA ASP A 2 -18.14 -36.74 15.09
C ASP A 2 -17.31 -37.58 14.08
N LYS A 3 -17.91 -38.72 13.60
CA LYS A 3 -17.23 -39.65 12.70
C LYS A 3 -16.79 -38.97 11.39
N LYS A 4 -17.62 -38.04 10.87
CA LYS A 4 -17.35 -37.26 9.65
C LYS A 4 -16.14 -36.31 9.81
N GLY A 5 -16.09 -35.60 10.94
CA GLY A 5 -14.97 -34.70 11.21
C GLY A 5 -13.62 -35.42 11.41
N LYS A 6 -13.64 -36.67 11.91
CA LYS A 6 -12.43 -37.48 11.99
C LYS A 6 -11.91 -37.90 10.60
N GLU A 7 -12.82 -38.27 9.70
CA GLU A 7 -12.45 -38.64 8.35
C GLU A 7 -11.94 -37.45 7.53
N GLU A 8 -12.59 -36.28 7.64
CA GLU A 8 -12.11 -35.03 7.02
C GLU A 8 -10.70 -34.67 7.50
N LEU A 9 -10.43 -34.79 8.80
CA LEU A 9 -9.10 -34.51 9.37
C LEU A 9 -8.05 -35.51 8.82
N ARG A 10 -8.41 -36.77 8.68
CA ARG A 10 -7.54 -37.80 8.11
C ARG A 10 -7.16 -37.46 6.65
N ILE A 11 -8.14 -37.09 5.84
CA ILE A 11 -7.91 -36.68 4.44
C ILE A 11 -7.00 -35.42 4.38
N ILE A 12 -7.26 -34.42 5.22
CA ILE A 12 -6.43 -33.21 5.29
C ILE A 12 -4.97 -33.56 5.62
N ASN A 13 -4.76 -34.46 6.58
CA ASN A 13 -3.40 -34.87 6.95
C ASN A 13 -2.71 -35.63 5.84
N GLN A 14 -3.42 -36.54 5.13
CA GLN A 14 -2.88 -37.21 3.95
C GLN A 14 -2.48 -36.25 2.83
N ILE A 15 -3.28 -35.22 2.59
CA ILE A 15 -2.94 -34.17 1.60
C ILE A 15 -1.71 -33.42 2.04
N LYS A 16 -1.61 -32.99 3.31
CA LYS A 16 -0.43 -32.31 3.84
C LYS A 16 0.84 -33.13 3.70
N ASP A 17 0.77 -34.42 4.04
CA ASP A 17 1.91 -35.32 3.92
C ASP A 17 2.38 -35.46 2.45
N LYS A 18 1.41 -35.58 1.51
CA LYS A 18 1.73 -35.64 0.09
C LYS A 18 2.37 -34.35 -0.43
N LEU A 19 1.84 -33.20 -0.01
CA LEU A 19 2.40 -31.89 -0.39
C LEU A 19 3.83 -31.75 0.13
N GLN A 20 4.05 -32.08 1.40
CA GLN A 20 5.36 -32.00 2.02
C GLN A 20 6.39 -32.95 1.38
N LYS A 21 6.01 -34.20 1.11
CA LYS A 21 6.87 -35.19 0.42
C LYS A 21 7.30 -34.77 -0.98
N ASN A 22 6.47 -33.98 -1.67
CA ASN A 22 6.74 -33.51 -3.04
C ASN A 22 7.24 -32.06 -3.08
N ASN A 23 7.62 -31.47 -1.95
CA ASN A 23 8.07 -30.08 -1.85
C ASN A 23 7.06 -29.07 -2.45
N LEU A 24 5.76 -29.26 -2.18
CA LEU A 24 4.67 -28.45 -2.71
C LEU A 24 3.98 -27.65 -1.62
N ILE A 25 3.55 -26.43 -1.93
CA ILE A 25 2.68 -25.62 -1.10
C ILE A 25 1.38 -25.27 -1.83
N VAL A 26 0.35 -24.97 -1.04
CA VAL A 26 -0.94 -24.49 -1.54
C VAL A 26 -1.07 -23.02 -1.19
N THR A 27 -1.33 -22.19 -2.20
CA THR A 27 -1.56 -20.75 -2.03
C THR A 27 -2.75 -20.30 -2.86
N LYS A 28 -3.24 -19.08 -2.60
CA LYS A 28 -4.27 -18.46 -3.45
C LYS A 28 -3.62 -17.68 -4.59
N ALA A 29 -4.26 -17.72 -5.75
CA ALA A 29 -3.94 -16.79 -6.82
C ALA A 29 -4.34 -15.35 -6.42
N ASP A 30 -3.69 -14.35 -7.04
CA ASP A 30 -3.94 -12.93 -6.79
C ASP A 30 -5.35 -12.50 -7.18
N LYS A 31 -5.89 -13.04 -8.27
CA LYS A 31 -7.25 -12.77 -8.78
C LYS A 31 -8.06 -14.05 -8.90
N GLY A 32 -9.37 -13.90 -8.72
CA GLY A 32 -10.29 -15.03 -8.71
C GLY A 32 -10.24 -15.82 -7.41
N SER A 33 -10.92 -16.96 -7.39
CA SER A 33 -10.97 -17.89 -6.25
C SER A 33 -10.07 -19.12 -6.46
N SER A 34 -9.14 -19.05 -7.41
CA SER A 34 -8.28 -20.17 -7.78
C SER A 34 -7.30 -20.51 -6.67
N ILE A 35 -7.15 -21.81 -6.42
CA ILE A 35 -6.11 -22.38 -5.55
C ILE A 35 -4.96 -22.81 -6.46
N LEU A 36 -3.77 -22.46 -6.08
CA LEU A 36 -2.53 -22.80 -6.78
C LEU A 36 -1.72 -23.78 -5.93
N VAL A 37 -1.25 -24.84 -6.58
CA VAL A 37 -0.23 -25.73 -6.04
C VAL A 37 1.07 -25.41 -6.77
N ILE A 38 2.11 -25.08 -6.02
CA ILE A 38 3.41 -24.62 -6.54
C ILE A 38 4.53 -25.26 -5.74
N TYR A 39 5.70 -25.45 -6.35
CA TYR A 39 6.89 -25.91 -5.64
C TYR A 39 7.34 -24.88 -4.61
N CYS A 40 7.76 -25.33 -3.44
CA CYS A 40 8.24 -24.45 -2.36
C CYS A 40 9.36 -23.55 -2.86
N ASP A 41 10.35 -24.12 -3.53
CA ASP A 41 11.54 -23.42 -4.02
C ASP A 41 11.18 -22.31 -5.01
N GLU A 42 10.24 -22.60 -5.94
CA GLU A 42 9.76 -21.60 -6.89
C GLU A 42 9.04 -20.45 -6.18
N TYR A 43 8.17 -20.77 -5.22
CA TYR A 43 7.46 -19.76 -4.44
C TYR A 43 8.43 -18.89 -3.64
N GLU A 44 9.39 -19.50 -2.96
CA GLU A 44 10.42 -18.81 -2.17
C GLU A 44 11.28 -17.91 -3.05
N HIS A 45 11.71 -18.41 -4.21
CA HIS A 45 12.46 -17.62 -5.17
C HIS A 45 11.69 -16.36 -5.62
N LYS A 46 10.38 -16.49 -5.94
CA LYS A 46 9.54 -15.36 -6.33
C LYS A 46 9.40 -14.34 -5.19
N VAL A 47 9.26 -14.79 -3.94
CA VAL A 47 9.14 -13.90 -2.78
C VAL A 47 10.47 -13.22 -2.49
N ASN A 48 11.59 -13.94 -2.51
CA ASN A 48 12.92 -13.39 -2.27
C ASN A 48 13.34 -12.37 -3.35
N ASN A 49 13.00 -12.61 -4.60
CA ASN A 49 13.19 -11.63 -5.67
C ASN A 49 12.38 -10.35 -5.42
N PHE A 50 11.15 -10.47 -4.91
CA PHE A 50 10.38 -9.29 -4.51
C PHE A 50 11.05 -8.53 -3.35
N ILE A 51 11.51 -9.23 -2.32
CA ILE A 51 12.18 -8.64 -1.14
C ILE A 51 13.42 -7.86 -1.59
N SER A 52 14.29 -8.47 -2.40
CA SER A 52 15.51 -7.85 -2.90
C SER A 52 15.24 -6.62 -3.78
N ASN A 53 14.24 -6.72 -4.67
CA ASN A 53 13.88 -5.61 -5.57
C ASN A 53 13.22 -4.41 -4.85
N ASN A 54 12.77 -4.57 -3.61
CA ASN A 54 12.14 -3.50 -2.82
C ASN A 54 13.05 -3.00 -1.68
N GLU A 55 14.35 -3.26 -1.74
CA GLU A 55 15.36 -2.77 -0.79
C GLU A 55 14.99 -3.05 0.67
N ALA A 56 14.32 -4.15 0.93
CA ALA A 56 14.03 -4.59 2.29
C ALA A 56 15.32 -5.14 2.92
N ILE A 57 15.59 -4.71 4.14
CA ILE A 57 16.80 -5.09 4.88
C ILE A 57 16.44 -6.16 5.89
N GLU A 58 17.17 -7.27 5.82
CA GLU A 58 17.13 -8.29 6.83
C GLU A 58 17.71 -7.79 8.15
N ILE A 59 17.10 -8.17 9.25
CA ILE A 59 17.52 -7.81 10.61
C ILE A 59 17.56 -9.07 11.49
N ASN A 60 18.59 -9.14 12.32
CA ASN A 60 18.80 -10.29 13.21
C ASN A 60 17.77 -10.36 14.33
N ASP A 61 17.33 -9.19 14.84
CA ASP A 61 16.45 -9.11 15.98
C ASP A 61 15.01 -8.77 15.59
N ASN A 62 14.04 -9.42 16.20
CA ASN A 62 12.64 -9.12 16.01
C ASN A 62 12.25 -7.81 16.74
N PRO A 63 11.91 -6.72 16.03
CA PRO A 63 11.69 -5.42 16.64
C PRO A 63 10.32 -5.26 17.32
N THR A 64 9.48 -6.29 17.37
CA THR A 64 8.09 -6.21 17.86
C THR A 64 8.01 -5.61 19.26
N ALA A 65 8.83 -6.10 20.20
CA ALA A 65 8.83 -5.60 21.58
C ALA A 65 9.31 -4.15 21.67
N LYS A 66 10.34 -3.79 20.88
CA LYS A 66 10.84 -2.40 20.78
C LYS A 66 9.75 -1.49 20.24
N PHE A 67 9.10 -1.85 19.14
CA PHE A 67 8.04 -1.04 18.52
C PHE A 67 6.81 -0.91 19.44
N GLN A 68 6.54 -1.91 20.27
CA GLN A 68 5.51 -1.81 21.29
C GLN A 68 5.82 -0.75 22.36
N LYS A 69 7.09 -0.64 22.78
CA LYS A 69 7.54 0.45 23.67
C LYS A 69 7.44 1.80 22.99
N ASP A 70 7.88 1.88 21.73
CA ASP A 70 7.85 3.12 20.93
C ASP A 70 6.40 3.62 20.73
N VAL A 71 5.42 2.73 20.54
CA VAL A 71 3.99 3.10 20.51
C VAL A 71 3.58 3.85 21.77
N ARG A 72 3.97 3.35 22.95
CA ARG A 72 3.63 4.01 24.24
C ARG A 72 4.26 5.39 24.37
N ILE A 73 5.49 5.56 23.90
CA ILE A 73 6.19 6.85 23.86
C ILE A 73 5.45 7.81 22.94
N THR A 74 5.16 7.39 21.70
CA THR A 74 4.45 8.20 20.70
C THR A 74 3.06 8.64 21.19
N LEU A 75 2.33 7.78 21.90
CA LEU A 75 1.05 8.14 22.51
C LEU A 75 1.18 9.28 23.55
N ASN A 76 2.27 9.32 24.28
CA ASN A 76 2.53 10.40 25.25
C ASN A 76 2.96 11.71 24.58
N GLU A 77 3.53 11.63 23.39
CA GLU A 77 4.03 12.78 22.61
C GLU A 77 2.98 13.39 21.66
N CYS A 78 1.84 12.70 21.43
CA CYS A 78 0.78 13.13 20.51
C CYS A 78 -0.56 13.34 21.25
N ARG A 79 -0.52 14.12 22.35
CA ARG A 79 -1.66 14.26 23.28
C ARG A 79 -2.81 15.10 22.75
N HIS A 80 -2.55 16.02 21.82
CA HIS A 80 -3.59 16.86 21.22
C HIS A 80 -4.36 16.14 20.11
N ILE A 81 -3.74 15.12 19.51
CA ILE A 81 -4.37 14.30 18.46
C ILE A 81 -5.05 13.07 19.03
N ILE A 82 -4.46 12.49 20.09
CA ILE A 82 -4.86 11.22 20.66
C ILE A 82 -5.52 11.44 22.02
N ASP A 83 -6.73 10.90 22.18
CA ASP A 83 -7.39 10.88 23.48
C ASP A 83 -6.58 10.08 24.50
N THR A 84 -5.95 10.80 25.40
CA THR A 84 -5.05 10.20 26.42
C THR A 84 -5.80 9.42 27.49
N ASN A 85 -7.12 9.65 27.68
CA ASN A 85 -7.94 8.92 28.65
C ASN A 85 -8.18 7.47 28.22
N ASN A 86 -8.08 7.21 26.91
CA ASN A 86 -8.35 5.90 26.33
C ASN A 86 -7.10 5.28 25.65
N LYS A 87 -5.89 5.53 26.18
CA LYS A 87 -4.61 5.04 25.60
C LYS A 87 -4.59 3.55 25.30
N TRP A 88 -5.24 2.74 26.12
CA TRP A 88 -5.29 1.30 25.95
C TRP A 88 -5.91 0.85 24.62
N ARG A 89 -6.80 1.66 24.00
CA ARG A 89 -7.41 1.38 22.69
C ARG A 89 -6.41 1.40 21.54
N TYR A 90 -5.31 2.11 21.72
CA TYR A 90 -4.27 2.27 20.69
C TYR A 90 -3.14 1.25 20.83
N ILE A 91 -3.08 0.57 21.98
CA ILE A 91 -2.04 -0.41 22.28
C ILE A 91 -2.56 -1.81 21.94
N ASN A 92 -1.80 -2.57 21.18
CA ASN A 92 -2.05 -4.00 21.03
C ASN A 92 -1.41 -4.71 22.22
N LEU A 93 -2.22 -5.35 23.08
CA LEU A 93 -1.71 -5.99 24.29
C LEU A 93 -0.92 -7.27 24.01
N ASN A 94 -1.22 -7.94 22.90
CA ASN A 94 -0.50 -9.15 22.47
C ASN A 94 -0.02 -9.00 21.03
N PRO A 95 1.01 -8.16 20.79
CA PRO A 95 1.51 -7.91 19.45
C PRO A 95 2.31 -9.10 18.92
N SER A 96 2.19 -9.33 17.63
CA SER A 96 3.01 -10.31 16.92
C SER A 96 3.64 -9.68 15.66
N THR A 97 4.73 -10.28 15.22
CA THR A 97 5.40 -9.89 13.99
C THR A 97 4.46 -10.05 12.80
N PRO A 98 4.29 -9.03 11.96
CA PRO A 98 3.56 -9.16 10.71
C PRO A 98 4.16 -10.25 9.82
N VAL A 99 3.33 -11.06 9.19
CA VAL A 99 3.78 -12.13 8.30
C VAL A 99 3.48 -11.72 6.86
N MET A 100 4.50 -11.81 5.99
CA MET A 100 4.35 -11.61 4.57
C MET A 100 3.97 -12.91 3.86
N ARG A 101 3.12 -12.80 2.86
CA ARG A 101 2.75 -13.87 1.91
C ARG A 101 2.73 -13.31 0.51
N GLY A 102 3.14 -14.10 -0.47
CA GLY A 102 3.04 -13.78 -1.89
C GLY A 102 1.78 -14.39 -2.51
N LEU A 103 0.91 -13.59 -3.12
CA LEU A 103 -0.13 -14.12 -4.00
C LEU A 103 0.39 -14.12 -5.43
N VAL A 104 0.35 -15.28 -6.08
CA VAL A 104 0.88 -15.43 -7.45
C VAL A 104 -0.10 -14.84 -8.46
N LYS A 105 0.39 -13.96 -9.34
CA LYS A 105 -0.40 -13.35 -10.42
C LYS A 105 -0.38 -14.25 -11.66
N ILE A 106 -1.14 -15.33 -11.63
CA ILE A 106 -1.21 -16.33 -12.72
C ILE A 106 -1.65 -15.77 -14.08
N HIS A 107 -2.23 -14.57 -14.09
CA HIS A 107 -2.71 -13.88 -15.29
C HIS A 107 -1.65 -12.97 -15.94
N LYS A 108 -0.44 -12.89 -15.36
CA LYS A 108 0.68 -12.13 -15.91
C LYS A 108 1.80 -13.07 -16.35
N GLU A 109 2.53 -12.66 -17.37
CA GLU A 109 3.78 -13.30 -17.77
C GLU A 109 4.74 -13.37 -16.58
N ASP A 110 5.58 -14.39 -16.49
CA ASP A 110 6.49 -14.67 -15.35
C ASP A 110 5.78 -14.89 -14.00
N THR A 111 4.47 -14.89 -13.97
CA THR A 111 3.67 -15.13 -12.76
C THR A 111 4.23 -14.45 -11.50
N PRO A 112 4.43 -13.10 -11.52
CA PRO A 112 5.01 -12.39 -10.39
C PRO A 112 4.09 -12.45 -9.17
N ILE A 113 4.61 -12.15 -7.99
CA ILE A 113 3.81 -12.13 -6.77
C ILE A 113 3.20 -10.74 -6.50
N ARG A 114 2.09 -10.76 -5.76
CA ARG A 114 1.61 -9.61 -4.99
C ARG A 114 1.90 -9.86 -3.51
N PRO A 115 2.77 -9.10 -2.87
CA PRO A 115 3.05 -9.27 -1.45
C PRO A 115 1.85 -8.81 -0.62
N ILE A 116 1.54 -9.56 0.41
CA ILE A 116 0.52 -9.25 1.40
C ILE A 116 1.13 -9.39 2.78
N VAL A 117 1.19 -8.28 3.52
CA VAL A 117 1.65 -8.27 4.89
C VAL A 117 0.45 -8.20 5.82
N ASN A 118 0.27 -9.20 6.67
CA ASN A 118 -0.78 -9.19 7.69
C ASN A 118 -0.31 -8.43 8.92
N ILE A 119 -0.67 -7.16 8.98
CA ILE A 119 -0.28 -6.25 10.08
C ILE A 119 -1.30 -6.18 11.22
N LYS A 120 -2.40 -6.94 11.17
CA LYS A 120 -3.50 -6.84 12.13
C LYS A 120 -3.06 -6.94 13.61
N ASN A 121 -2.04 -7.75 13.86
CA ASN A 121 -1.49 -7.95 15.20
C ASN A 121 -0.18 -7.16 15.43
N ALA A 122 0.23 -6.31 14.48
CA ALA A 122 1.40 -5.47 14.69
C ALA A 122 1.21 -4.48 15.85
N PRO A 123 2.28 -4.07 16.55
CA PRO A 123 2.19 -3.08 17.62
C PRO A 123 1.54 -1.78 17.18
N THR A 124 1.80 -1.34 15.93
CA THR A 124 1.36 -0.06 15.38
C THR A 124 -0.06 -0.09 14.79
N TYR A 125 -0.73 -1.26 14.67
CA TYR A 125 -1.96 -1.38 13.90
C TYR A 125 -3.11 -0.49 14.39
N ASN A 126 -3.38 -0.49 15.70
CA ASN A 126 -4.46 0.31 16.26
C ASN A 126 -4.19 1.81 16.11
N LEU A 127 -2.93 2.21 16.30
CA LEU A 127 -2.50 3.60 16.11
C LEU A 127 -2.58 4.01 14.63
N ALA A 128 -2.24 3.12 13.70
CA ALA A 128 -2.38 3.33 12.27
C ALA A 128 -3.84 3.52 11.83
N LYS A 129 -4.78 2.79 12.41
CA LYS A 129 -6.23 3.02 12.19
C LYS A 129 -6.67 4.40 12.65
N THR A 130 -6.14 4.86 13.77
CA THR A 130 -6.42 6.19 14.30
C THR A 130 -5.83 7.27 13.39
N LEU A 131 -4.58 7.12 12.95
CA LEU A 131 -3.98 8.02 11.97
C LEU A 131 -4.84 8.14 10.70
N THR A 132 -5.39 7.05 10.19
CA THR A 132 -6.28 7.09 9.02
C THR A 132 -7.50 7.98 9.23
N LYS A 133 -8.13 7.92 10.42
CA LYS A 133 -9.26 8.78 10.76
C LYS A 133 -8.85 10.25 10.87
N VAL A 134 -7.71 10.47 11.48
CA VAL A 134 -7.14 11.79 11.69
C VAL A 134 -6.76 12.44 10.35
N LEU A 135 -6.06 11.73 9.46
CA LEU A 135 -5.74 12.21 8.13
C LEU A 135 -7.01 12.61 7.35
N LYS A 136 -8.04 11.76 7.37
CA LYS A 136 -9.33 12.08 6.72
C LYS A 136 -10.01 13.33 7.27
N LYS A 137 -9.84 13.63 8.56
CA LYS A 137 -10.43 14.80 9.20
C LYS A 137 -9.70 16.10 8.85
N TYR A 138 -8.37 16.06 8.80
CA TYR A 138 -7.53 17.27 8.71
C TYR A 138 -6.88 17.50 7.34
N ILE A 139 -6.92 16.49 6.46
CA ILE A 139 -6.48 16.65 5.07
C ILE A 139 -7.70 16.48 4.16
N PRO A 140 -8.36 17.58 3.79
CA PRO A 140 -9.35 17.50 2.75
C PRO A 140 -8.64 17.14 1.44
N LEU A 141 -9.12 16.09 0.78
CA LEU A 141 -8.68 15.74 -0.57
C LEU A 141 -9.61 16.47 -1.55
N PRO A 142 -9.22 17.65 -2.07
CA PRO A 142 -10.14 18.55 -2.77
C PRO A 142 -10.62 18.00 -4.12
N HIS A 143 -9.89 17.07 -4.70
CA HIS A 143 -10.19 16.50 -6.00
C HIS A 143 -10.16 14.98 -5.93
N VAL A 144 -11.32 14.37 -5.79
CA VAL A 144 -11.46 12.93 -5.92
C VAL A 144 -11.58 12.63 -7.42
N TYR A 145 -10.45 12.39 -8.07
CA TYR A 145 -10.44 11.86 -9.44
C TYR A 145 -10.83 10.38 -9.51
N ASN A 146 -11.38 9.85 -8.42
CA ASN A 146 -11.82 8.47 -8.33
C ASN A 146 -13.23 8.36 -8.89
N VAL A 147 -13.40 7.51 -9.85
CA VAL A 147 -14.72 7.13 -10.37
C VAL A 147 -15.24 5.97 -9.54
N ASN A 148 -16.42 6.11 -8.96
CA ASN A 148 -16.99 5.11 -8.06
C ASN A 148 -17.31 3.78 -8.77
N ASN A 149 -17.68 3.85 -10.03
CA ASN A 149 -17.99 2.70 -10.87
C ASN A 149 -17.88 3.05 -12.37
N SER A 150 -17.99 2.05 -13.23
CA SER A 150 -17.91 2.23 -14.67
C SER A 150 -19.05 3.04 -15.29
N LEU A 151 -20.24 3.07 -14.67
CA LEU A 151 -21.37 3.86 -15.14
C LEU A 151 -21.07 5.37 -14.99
N HIS A 152 -20.58 5.81 -13.83
CA HIS A 152 -20.13 7.19 -13.62
C HIS A 152 -19.06 7.60 -14.65
N LEU A 153 -18.10 6.71 -14.95
CA LEU A 153 -17.12 7.00 -15.99
C LEU A 153 -17.76 7.18 -17.36
N MET A 154 -18.75 6.37 -17.67
CA MET A 154 -19.48 6.45 -18.94
C MET A 154 -20.26 7.76 -19.04
N GLU A 155 -20.94 8.17 -17.97
CA GLU A 155 -21.63 9.46 -17.86
C GLU A 155 -20.68 10.63 -18.05
N ASP A 156 -19.52 10.62 -17.37
CA ASP A 156 -18.48 11.65 -17.51
C ASP A 156 -17.96 11.72 -18.96
N LEU A 157 -17.72 10.55 -19.60
CA LEU A 157 -17.23 10.49 -20.97
C LEU A 157 -18.27 10.95 -22.01
N THR A 158 -19.56 10.65 -21.80
CA THR A 158 -20.62 11.08 -22.70
C THR A 158 -20.87 12.58 -22.68
N ASN A 159 -20.53 13.25 -21.59
CA ASN A 159 -20.61 14.71 -21.45
C ASN A 159 -19.45 15.45 -22.12
N ILE A 160 -18.44 14.74 -22.62
CA ILE A 160 -17.31 15.36 -23.35
C ILE A 160 -17.73 15.56 -24.82
N PRO A 161 -17.69 16.81 -25.36
CA PRO A 161 -17.99 17.05 -26.78
C PRO A 161 -17.09 16.20 -27.66
N TYR A 162 -17.69 15.59 -28.68
CA TYR A 162 -16.93 14.81 -29.66
C TYR A 162 -15.92 15.69 -30.39
N ASN A 163 -14.66 15.26 -30.40
CA ASN A 163 -13.60 15.86 -31.16
C ASN A 163 -12.76 14.74 -31.82
N PRO A 164 -12.63 14.68 -33.16
CA PRO A 164 -11.90 13.61 -33.86
C PRO A 164 -10.41 13.56 -33.50
N ASN A 165 -9.87 14.62 -32.94
CA ASN A 165 -8.47 14.68 -32.49
C ASN A 165 -8.26 14.19 -31.05
N LEU A 166 -9.34 13.85 -30.32
CA LEU A 166 -9.21 13.28 -28.97
C LEU A 166 -8.69 11.83 -29.05
N ARG A 167 -7.76 11.55 -28.17
CA ARG A 167 -7.23 10.19 -27.95
C ARG A 167 -7.43 9.81 -26.50
N ILE A 168 -7.81 8.58 -26.23
CA ILE A 168 -7.94 8.01 -24.89
C ILE A 168 -6.67 7.21 -24.60
N ALA A 169 -5.98 7.57 -23.53
CA ALA A 169 -4.84 6.82 -23.02
C ALA A 169 -5.16 6.22 -21.65
N SER A 170 -4.75 4.99 -21.42
CA SER A 170 -4.83 4.32 -20.13
C SER A 170 -3.42 4.10 -19.60
N LEU A 171 -3.19 4.51 -18.37
CA LEU A 171 -1.91 4.36 -17.67
C LEU A 171 -2.12 3.53 -16.42
N ASP A 172 -1.23 2.57 -16.18
CA ASP A 172 -1.26 1.71 -14.97
C ASP A 172 0.01 1.96 -14.13
N ILE A 173 -0.12 2.03 -12.79
CA ILE A 173 1.01 2.29 -11.89
C ILE A 173 1.56 0.96 -11.35
N SER A 174 2.80 0.61 -11.67
CA SER A 174 3.43 -0.57 -11.10
C SER A 174 3.99 -0.31 -9.71
N ASN A 175 3.70 -1.22 -8.75
CA ASN A 175 4.24 -1.17 -7.39
C ASN A 175 3.99 0.14 -6.63
N MET A 176 2.83 0.78 -6.81
CA MET A 176 2.50 2.10 -6.28
C MET A 176 2.93 2.29 -4.81
N TYR A 177 2.52 1.40 -3.92
CA TYR A 177 2.80 1.59 -2.49
C TYR A 177 4.28 1.54 -2.15
N SER A 178 5.04 0.60 -2.71
CA SER A 178 6.47 0.46 -2.44
C SER A 178 7.32 1.54 -3.11
N SER A 179 6.77 2.25 -4.10
CA SER A 179 7.50 3.30 -4.84
C SER A 179 7.30 4.72 -4.28
N ILE A 180 6.44 4.93 -3.27
CA ILE A 180 6.21 6.25 -2.68
C ILE A 180 7.38 6.66 -1.78
N PRO A 181 8.10 7.76 -2.08
CA PRO A 181 9.21 8.23 -1.24
C PRO A 181 8.66 8.82 0.06
N ILE A 182 8.96 8.19 1.19
CA ILE A 182 8.42 8.59 2.50
C ILE A 182 8.79 10.01 2.88
N LYS A 183 10.04 10.44 2.62
CA LYS A 183 10.50 11.81 2.93
C LYS A 183 9.68 12.86 2.16
N GLU A 184 9.48 12.64 0.87
CA GLU A 184 8.67 13.55 0.04
C GLU A 184 7.22 13.57 0.50
N LEU A 185 6.63 12.42 0.79
CA LEU A 185 5.28 12.32 1.33
C LEU A 185 5.12 13.12 2.63
N LEU A 186 6.06 13.03 3.57
CA LEU A 186 6.02 13.79 4.82
C LEU A 186 6.13 15.30 4.57
N ASN A 187 6.98 15.74 3.65
CA ASN A 187 7.08 17.15 3.25
C ASN A 187 5.78 17.67 2.63
N ILE A 188 5.11 16.85 1.82
CA ILE A 188 3.80 17.18 1.25
C ILE A 188 2.77 17.39 2.35
N ILE A 189 2.68 16.46 3.29
CA ILE A 189 1.77 16.53 4.42
C ILE A 189 2.06 17.78 5.27
N GLU A 190 3.32 18.08 5.51
CA GLU A 190 3.72 19.29 6.23
C GLU A 190 3.24 20.57 5.54
N ASN A 191 3.41 20.66 4.23
CA ASN A 191 2.97 21.81 3.46
C ASN A 191 1.43 21.96 3.45
N ILE A 192 0.69 20.85 3.35
CA ILE A 192 -0.77 20.87 3.46
C ILE A 192 -1.20 21.43 4.82
N TYR A 193 -0.58 21.00 5.91
CA TYR A 193 -0.91 21.50 7.25
C TYR A 193 -0.53 22.97 7.44
N LYS A 194 0.58 23.43 6.87
CA LYS A 194 0.95 24.87 6.86
C LYS A 194 -0.12 25.69 6.14
N ASN A 195 -0.52 25.26 4.96
CA ASN A 195 -1.50 25.98 4.13
C ASN A 195 -2.90 26.01 4.77
N ASN A 196 -3.27 24.98 5.52
CA ASN A 196 -4.53 24.90 6.24
C ASN A 196 -4.53 25.65 7.58
N GLY A 197 -3.44 26.34 7.93
CA GLY A 197 -3.36 27.16 9.15
C GLY A 197 -3.38 26.35 10.44
N LEU A 198 -2.95 25.08 10.42
CA LEU A 198 -2.87 24.27 11.64
C LEU A 198 -1.87 24.85 12.62
N GLU A 199 -2.27 24.85 13.90
CA GLU A 199 -1.39 25.20 15.00
C GLU A 199 -0.09 24.39 14.97
N SER A 200 1.02 25.03 15.31
CA SER A 200 2.37 24.45 15.22
C SER A 200 2.51 23.13 16.00
N THR A 201 1.94 23.08 17.20
CA THR A 201 1.96 21.89 18.07
C THR A 201 1.22 20.71 17.43
N LEU A 202 0.01 20.95 16.95
CA LEU A 202 -0.80 19.94 16.24
C LEU A 202 -0.09 19.42 14.98
N LYS A 203 0.48 20.34 14.20
CA LYS A 203 1.25 19.97 13.00
C LYS A 203 2.43 19.05 13.35
N GLN A 204 3.20 19.37 14.37
CA GLN A 204 4.34 18.54 14.80
C GLN A 204 3.91 17.15 15.26
N GLU A 205 2.84 17.06 16.06
CA GLU A 205 2.28 15.79 16.49
C GLU A 205 1.80 14.94 15.30
N PHE A 206 1.14 15.55 14.30
CA PHE A 206 0.72 14.86 13.09
C PHE A 206 1.88 14.29 12.28
N LEU A 207 2.92 15.10 12.07
CA LEU A 207 4.10 14.66 11.33
C LEU A 207 4.82 13.54 12.08
N ARG A 208 4.96 13.68 13.41
CA ARG A 208 5.55 12.64 14.27
C ARG A 208 4.76 11.34 14.19
N LEU A 209 3.44 11.39 14.35
CA LEU A 209 2.58 10.21 14.30
C LEU A 209 2.62 9.54 12.92
N THR A 210 2.55 10.33 11.86
CA THR A 210 2.62 9.81 10.49
C THR A 210 3.99 9.19 10.22
N GLY A 211 5.07 9.91 10.52
CA GLY A 211 6.44 9.42 10.36
C GLY A 211 6.68 8.13 11.15
N PHE A 212 6.25 8.10 12.42
CA PHE A 212 6.37 6.91 13.25
C PHE A 212 5.71 5.68 12.59
N ILE A 213 4.48 5.81 12.10
CA ILE A 213 3.73 4.69 11.53
C ILE A 213 4.34 4.23 10.20
N VAL A 214 4.72 5.16 9.31
CA VAL A 214 5.25 4.80 7.99
C VAL A 214 6.68 4.26 8.03
N MET A 215 7.46 4.64 9.06
CA MET A 215 8.84 4.17 9.22
C MET A 215 8.96 2.84 9.99
N LYS A 216 7.89 2.38 10.65
CA LYS A 216 7.89 1.13 11.41
C LYS A 216 7.29 -0.04 10.62
N ASN A 217 7.60 -0.08 9.31
CA ASN A 217 7.18 -1.17 8.43
C ASN A 217 8.19 -2.31 8.50
N TYR A 218 7.76 -3.44 9.02
CA TYR A 218 8.55 -4.66 9.10
C TYR A 218 7.65 -5.88 8.92
N TYR A 219 8.25 -6.98 8.53
CA TYR A 219 7.53 -8.25 8.36
C TYR A 219 8.50 -9.43 8.48
N LYS A 220 7.91 -10.58 8.74
CA LYS A 220 8.58 -11.87 8.72
C LYS A 220 8.20 -12.62 7.45
N PHE A 221 9.18 -13.20 6.79
CA PHE A 221 9.00 -14.20 5.75
C PHE A 221 9.86 -15.42 6.11
N GLN A 222 9.24 -16.59 6.18
CA GLN A 222 9.87 -17.80 6.75
C GLN A 222 10.40 -17.52 8.18
N ASN A 223 11.71 -17.67 8.39
CA ASN A 223 12.35 -17.43 9.68
C ASN A 223 12.99 -16.05 9.79
N GLU A 224 13.14 -15.34 8.69
CA GLU A 224 13.85 -14.07 8.62
C GLU A 224 12.91 -12.88 8.81
N THR A 225 13.40 -11.82 9.44
CA THR A 225 12.68 -10.58 9.67
C THR A 225 13.28 -9.47 8.82
N TYR A 226 12.42 -8.70 8.16
CA TYR A 226 12.80 -7.64 7.23
C TYR A 226 12.21 -6.31 7.64
N ILE A 227 12.98 -5.22 7.48
CA ILE A 227 12.49 -3.84 7.56
C ILE A 227 12.38 -3.28 6.14
N GLN A 228 11.22 -2.73 5.82
CA GLN A 228 10.99 -1.97 4.60
C GLN A 228 11.45 -0.53 4.82
N LYS A 229 12.50 -0.09 4.11
CA LYS A 229 13.06 1.27 4.23
C LYS A 229 12.32 2.31 3.39
N SER A 230 11.76 1.92 2.27
CA SER A 230 11.08 2.79 1.33
C SER A 230 9.63 2.34 1.10
N GLY A 231 8.81 3.26 0.66
CA GLY A 231 7.43 2.99 0.32
C GLY A 231 6.49 2.77 1.51
N LEU A 232 5.21 2.62 1.18
CA LEU A 232 4.14 2.36 2.14
C LEU A 232 3.88 0.86 2.25
N ALA A 233 3.60 0.39 3.46
CA ALA A 233 3.22 -1.01 3.66
C ALA A 233 1.89 -1.33 2.98
N MET A 234 1.85 -2.37 2.16
CA MET A 234 0.62 -2.86 1.57
C MET A 234 -0.37 -3.30 2.66
N ARG A 235 -1.62 -2.87 2.54
CA ARG A 235 -2.71 -3.12 3.50
C ARG A 235 -2.56 -2.47 4.88
N ALA A 236 -1.59 -1.60 5.08
CA ALA A 236 -1.60 -0.76 6.27
C ALA A 236 -2.79 0.23 6.19
N PRO A 237 -3.53 0.45 7.29
CA PRO A 237 -4.72 1.31 7.27
C PRO A 237 -4.50 2.69 6.64
N PRO A 238 -3.40 3.43 6.89
CA PRO A 238 -3.20 4.75 6.31
C PRO A 238 -2.64 4.73 4.89
N SER A 239 -2.16 3.58 4.36
CA SER A 239 -1.46 3.54 3.07
C SER A 239 -2.33 4.04 1.91
N THR A 240 -3.62 3.73 1.91
CA THR A 240 -4.55 4.17 0.86
C THR A 240 -4.69 5.70 0.83
N ILE A 241 -4.92 6.32 1.99
CA ILE A 241 -5.05 7.79 2.05
C ILE A 241 -3.72 8.49 1.80
N LEU A 242 -2.62 7.94 2.30
CA LEU A 242 -1.28 8.50 2.08
C LEU A 242 -0.87 8.43 0.61
N SER A 243 -1.20 7.33 -0.08
CA SER A 243 -0.96 7.22 -1.51
C SER A 243 -1.82 8.19 -2.32
N GLU A 244 -3.07 8.41 -1.92
CA GLU A 244 -3.95 9.39 -2.57
C GLU A 244 -3.43 10.82 -2.41
N ILE A 245 -2.98 11.20 -1.20
CA ILE A 245 -2.33 12.50 -0.95
C ILE A 245 -1.13 12.70 -1.89
N TYR A 246 -0.29 11.68 -2.02
CA TYR A 246 0.89 11.74 -2.89
C TYR A 246 0.50 11.85 -4.37
N LEU A 247 -0.46 11.06 -4.82
CA LEU A 247 -0.94 11.06 -6.21
C LEU A 247 -1.57 12.40 -6.61
N GLN A 248 -2.36 13.02 -5.74
CA GLN A 248 -2.97 14.32 -6.03
C GLN A 248 -1.93 15.41 -6.28
N LEU A 249 -0.85 15.42 -5.50
CA LEU A 249 0.22 16.39 -5.74
C LEU A 249 0.89 16.18 -7.09
N ILE A 250 1.19 14.93 -7.45
CA ILE A 250 1.82 14.63 -8.73
C ILE A 250 0.90 15.02 -9.88
N ARG A 251 -0.38 14.70 -9.80
CA ARG A 251 -1.37 15.13 -10.79
C ARG A 251 -1.39 16.64 -10.93
N ASN A 252 -1.42 17.39 -9.84
CA ASN A 252 -1.41 18.85 -9.87
C ASN A 252 -0.14 19.42 -10.53
N ARG A 253 1.03 18.88 -10.22
CA ARG A 253 2.30 19.27 -10.84
C ARG A 253 2.30 18.99 -12.34
N GLN A 254 1.84 17.82 -12.76
CA GLN A 254 1.76 17.44 -14.18
C GLN A 254 0.72 18.25 -14.94
N THR A 255 -0.45 18.50 -14.34
CA THR A 255 -1.47 19.36 -14.94
C THR A 255 -0.95 20.77 -15.18
N GLN A 256 -0.20 21.35 -14.24
CA GLN A 256 0.43 22.66 -14.44
C GLN A 256 1.48 22.64 -15.55
N GLN A 257 2.28 21.58 -15.67
CA GLN A 257 3.25 21.46 -16.77
C GLN A 257 2.56 21.25 -18.13
N ILE A 258 1.47 20.49 -18.19
CA ILE A 258 0.69 20.22 -19.41
C ILE A 258 -0.06 21.49 -19.86
N ILE A 259 -0.65 22.24 -18.95
CA ILE A 259 -1.33 23.50 -19.24
C ILE A 259 -0.34 24.55 -19.79
N GLY A 260 0.88 24.59 -19.27
CA GLY A 260 1.96 25.44 -19.80
C GLY A 260 2.39 25.10 -21.23
N HIS A 261 2.05 23.92 -21.75
CA HIS A 261 2.40 23.46 -23.10
C HIS A 261 1.19 23.23 -24.04
N ARG A 262 0.09 23.97 -23.90
CA ARG A 262 -1.08 23.93 -24.82
C ARG A 262 -1.63 22.53 -25.12
N ILE A 263 -1.91 21.73 -24.11
CA ILE A 263 -2.73 20.53 -24.28
C ILE A 263 -3.98 20.71 -23.45
N GLN A 264 -4.95 21.44 -23.98
CA GLN A 264 -6.32 21.40 -23.48
C GLN A 264 -6.91 20.04 -23.86
N GLY A 265 -7.28 19.25 -22.89
CA GLY A 265 -8.32 18.24 -23.04
C GLY A 265 -7.96 16.78 -22.87
N VAL A 266 -6.90 16.34 -22.17
CA VAL A 266 -6.80 14.92 -21.80
C VAL A 266 -6.36 14.76 -20.36
N LEU A 267 -7.34 14.67 -19.52
CA LEU A 267 -7.16 14.22 -18.14
C LEU A 267 -8.11 13.08 -17.93
N TYR A 268 -7.67 11.84 -17.94
CA TYR A 268 -8.51 10.83 -17.32
C TYR A 268 -7.77 9.60 -16.89
N LYS A 269 -8.03 9.27 -15.64
CA LYS A 269 -7.94 7.98 -14.96
C LYS A 269 -6.59 7.30 -15.04
N ILE A 270 -5.75 7.68 -14.11
CA ILE A 270 -4.63 6.86 -13.68
C ILE A 270 -5.21 5.79 -12.74
N GLN A 271 -5.38 4.59 -13.23
CA GLN A 271 -5.68 3.45 -12.40
C GLN A 271 -4.37 2.94 -11.78
N GLN A 272 -4.40 2.73 -10.47
CA GLN A 272 -3.28 2.42 -9.58
C GLN A 272 -2.35 1.36 -10.14
N ASP A 273 -1.14 1.71 -10.53
CA ASP A 273 0.08 0.91 -10.64
C ASP A 273 1.20 1.51 -11.54
N ILE A 274 1.64 2.79 -11.44
CA ILE A 274 2.89 3.30 -12.09
C ILE A 274 3.65 4.22 -11.15
N PHE A 275 4.83 3.87 -10.68
CA PHE A 275 5.85 4.84 -10.31
C PHE A 275 7.25 4.34 -10.66
N ARG A 276 7.68 4.68 -11.84
CA ARG A 276 9.09 4.97 -12.12
C ARG A 276 9.12 6.23 -12.97
N SER A 277 9.37 7.35 -12.27
CA SER A 277 9.69 8.69 -12.79
C SER A 277 8.61 9.34 -13.70
N ALA A 278 8.24 10.57 -13.39
CA ALA A 278 7.44 11.49 -14.22
C ALA A 278 7.94 11.55 -15.69
N TRP A 279 9.18 11.19 -15.95
CA TRP A 279 9.82 11.13 -17.26
C TRP A 279 9.25 10.03 -18.17
N THR A 280 8.86 8.88 -17.65
CA THR A 280 8.30 7.77 -18.45
C THR A 280 6.90 8.11 -18.95
N ILE A 281 6.11 8.81 -18.12
CA ILE A 281 4.75 9.25 -18.47
C ILE A 281 4.80 10.29 -19.59
N ILE A 282 5.72 11.27 -19.51
CA ILE A 282 5.90 12.30 -20.56
C ILE A 282 6.36 11.68 -21.88
N ARG A 283 7.22 10.66 -21.86
CA ARG A 283 7.62 9.93 -23.06
C ARG A 283 6.47 9.14 -23.70
N SER A 284 5.65 8.48 -22.90
CA SER A 284 4.50 7.71 -23.39
C SER A 284 3.43 8.60 -24.01
N VAL A 285 3.16 9.76 -23.39
CA VAL A 285 2.24 10.76 -23.96
C VAL A 285 2.82 11.37 -25.24
N ARG A 286 4.13 11.66 -25.32
CA ARG A 286 4.78 12.13 -26.56
C ARG A 286 4.75 11.10 -27.68
N ALA A 287 4.92 9.81 -27.38
CA ALA A 287 4.86 8.74 -28.37
C ALA A 287 3.46 8.59 -29.01
N ILE A 288 2.40 8.94 -28.29
CA ILE A 288 1.02 8.91 -28.80
C ILE A 288 0.68 10.14 -29.67
N TYR A 289 1.41 11.25 -29.49
CA TYR A 289 1.18 12.50 -30.25
C TYR A 289 2.14 12.70 -31.44
N SER A 290 3.08 11.76 -31.66
CA SER A 290 4.03 11.82 -32.79
C SER A 290 3.72 10.82 -33.91
N ILE A 291 2.46 10.32 -34.00
CA ILE A 291 1.95 9.53 -35.14
C ILE A 291 0.90 10.34 -35.89
#